data_8caab80529c2fc978352fc305f7c87ef
#
_entry.id   8caab80529c2fc978352fc305f7c87ef
#
_cell.length_a   1.000
_cell.length_b   1.000
_cell.length_c   1.000
_cell.angle_alpha   90.00
_cell.angle_beta   90.00
_cell.angle_gamma   90.00
#
_symmetry.space_group_name_H-M   'P 1'
#
loop_
_entity.id
_entity.type
_entity.pdbx_description
1 polymer ?
#
loop_
_entity_poly.entity_id
_entity_poly.type
_entity_poly.pdbx_seq_one_letter_code
_entity_poly.pdbx_strand_id
1 'polypeptide(L)'
;METSFDPFIEIEVPEGELIISRTDLKGVITYINETFAHISGYEPEELIGKPHSIIRHPDMPKSAFDDLWKTIKAGNTWKGYVKNLRKDKGYYWVYAEISGVYKEGNLVEYKSIREPMTREKRIEMQHHYDELRSSEENQSRVVIYVDNDALESLKSFEK
;
A
#
# COMPACT_ATOMS: atom_id res chain seq x y z
N MET A 1 8.71 -11.77 24.45
CA MET A 1 8.16 -10.97 24.46
C MET A 1 7.45 -10.64 23.45
N GLU A 2 6.72 -10.23 23.47
CA GLU A 2 6.02 -10.02 22.52
C GLU A 2 6.55 -9.12 21.72
N THR A 3 6.46 -9.27 20.60
CA THR A 3 6.89 -8.38 19.71
C THR A 3 6.20 -7.21 19.86
N SER A 4 6.85 -6.22 20.01
CA SER A 4 6.18 -5.04 20.19
C SER A 4 5.55 -4.64 18.91
N PHE A 5 4.28 -4.46 18.92
CA PHE A 5 3.57 -3.85 17.82
C PHE A 5 3.50 -2.39 18.19
N ASP A 6 4.15 -1.56 17.41
CA ASP A 6 4.10 -0.12 17.65
C ASP A 6 3.72 0.59 16.37
N PRO A 7 2.43 0.83 16.17
CA PRO A 7 1.95 1.44 14.93
C PRO A 7 2.31 2.92 14.81
N PHE A 8 2.94 3.48 15.86
CA PHE A 8 3.27 4.89 15.84
C PHE A 8 4.74 5.16 15.52
N ILE A 9 5.55 4.10 15.34
CA ILE A 9 6.96 4.31 15.03
C ILE A 9 7.15 4.42 13.53
N GLU A 10 7.60 5.57 13.10
CA GLU A 10 7.88 5.81 11.69
C GLU A 10 9.38 5.71 11.44
N ILE A 11 9.75 5.04 10.35
CA ILE A 11 11.12 5.04 9.88
C ILE A 11 11.15 5.93 8.65
N GLU A 12 12.03 6.92 8.65
CA GLU A 12 12.12 7.83 7.52
C GLU A 12 13.00 7.23 6.44
N VAL A 13 12.57 7.35 5.21
CA VAL A 13 13.37 6.94 4.08
C VAL A 13 14.45 8.00 3.90
N PRO A 14 15.73 7.61 3.88
CA PRO A 14 16.80 8.61 3.78
C PRO A 14 16.74 9.40 2.47
N GLU A 15 17.05 10.68 2.54
CA GLU A 15 17.06 11.51 1.38
C GLU A 15 18.07 10.99 0.39
N GLY A 16 17.73 11.01 -0.88
CA GLY A 16 18.62 10.53 -1.92
C GLY A 16 18.59 9.03 -2.17
N GLU A 17 17.85 8.27 -1.35
CA GLU A 17 17.74 6.83 -1.56
C GLU A 17 16.45 6.47 -2.25
N LEU A 18 16.50 5.41 -3.06
CA LEU A 18 15.32 4.93 -3.78
C LEU A 18 15.01 3.52 -3.35
N ILE A 19 13.73 3.22 -3.21
CA ILE A 19 13.24 1.88 -2.93
C ILE A 19 12.70 1.32 -4.23
N ILE A 20 13.31 0.24 -4.72
CA ILE A 20 12.97 -0.30 -6.03
C ILE A 20 12.51 -1.74 -5.90
N SER A 21 11.41 -2.07 -6.58
CA SER A 21 10.93 -3.45 -6.63
C SER A 21 10.33 -3.76 -8.00
N ARG A 22 10.23 -5.06 -8.30
CA ARG A 22 9.53 -5.55 -9.49
C ARG A 22 8.62 -6.67 -9.08
N THR A 23 7.52 -6.82 -9.80
CA THR A 23 6.58 -7.91 -9.56
C THR A 23 6.22 -8.55 -10.88
N ASP A 24 5.67 -9.77 -10.80
CA ASP A 24 5.06 -10.36 -11.98
C ASP A 24 3.69 -9.70 -12.18
N LEU A 25 2.94 -10.17 -13.15
CA LEU A 25 1.64 -9.54 -13.48
C LEU A 25 0.56 -9.81 -12.44
N LYS A 26 0.82 -10.72 -11.52
CA LYS A 26 -0.11 -10.99 -10.42
C LYS A 26 0.24 -10.21 -9.16
N GLY A 27 1.31 -9.44 -9.21
CA GLY A 27 1.72 -8.64 -8.04
C GLY A 27 2.66 -9.37 -7.09
N VAL A 28 3.20 -10.52 -7.51
CA VAL A 28 4.16 -11.25 -6.69
C VAL A 28 5.55 -10.66 -6.88
N ILE A 29 6.23 -10.36 -5.79
CA ILE A 29 7.54 -9.71 -5.81
C ILE A 29 8.59 -10.63 -6.42
N THR A 30 9.30 -10.12 -7.42
CA THR A 30 10.37 -10.87 -8.09
C THR A 30 11.73 -10.23 -7.88
N TYR A 31 11.77 -8.96 -7.49
CA TYR A 31 13.03 -8.26 -7.28
C TYR A 31 12.83 -7.13 -6.29
N ILE A 32 13.80 -6.93 -5.42
CA ILE A 32 13.86 -5.77 -4.54
C ILE A 32 15.32 -5.32 -4.47
N ASN A 33 15.53 -4.02 -4.22
CA ASN A 33 16.88 -3.55 -3.97
C ASN A 33 17.17 -3.56 -2.47
N GLU A 34 18.41 -3.28 -2.12
CA GLU A 34 18.85 -3.34 -0.75
C GLU A 34 18.12 -2.35 0.15
N THR A 35 17.87 -1.16 -0.36
CA THR A 35 17.15 -0.15 0.41
C THR A 35 15.74 -0.62 0.79
N PHE A 36 15.08 -1.34 -0.13
CA PHE A 36 13.75 -1.87 0.16
C PHE A 36 13.81 -2.80 1.37
N ALA A 37 14.75 -3.75 1.37
CA ALA A 37 14.86 -4.68 2.48
C ALA A 37 15.14 -3.94 3.78
N HIS A 38 16.08 -3.00 3.73
CA HIS A 38 16.48 -2.27 4.93
C HIS A 38 15.33 -1.47 5.52
N ILE A 39 14.61 -0.72 4.69
CA ILE A 39 13.53 0.15 5.18
C ILE A 39 12.32 -0.66 5.63
N SER A 40 11.99 -1.75 4.94
CA SER A 40 10.82 -2.55 5.28
C SER A 40 11.04 -3.44 6.49
N GLY A 41 12.30 -3.70 6.83
CA GLY A 41 12.63 -4.57 7.96
C GLY A 41 12.57 -6.05 7.64
N TYR A 42 12.36 -6.40 6.37
CA TYR A 42 12.33 -7.80 5.94
C TYR A 42 13.64 -8.18 5.29
N GLU A 43 14.02 -9.47 5.42
CA GLU A 43 15.11 -9.98 4.63
C GLU A 43 14.62 -10.19 3.20
N PRO A 44 15.50 -10.09 2.20
CA PRO A 44 15.06 -10.32 0.81
C PRO A 44 14.34 -11.63 0.61
N GLU A 45 14.81 -12.70 1.27
CA GLU A 45 14.18 -14.01 1.13
C GLU A 45 12.76 -14.03 1.64
N GLU A 46 12.43 -13.13 2.56
CA GLU A 46 11.08 -13.05 3.10
C GLU A 46 10.14 -12.31 2.16
N LEU A 47 10.68 -11.54 1.24
CA LEU A 47 9.87 -10.73 0.32
C LEU A 47 9.70 -11.36 -1.04
N ILE A 48 10.77 -11.94 -1.60
CA ILE A 48 10.70 -12.53 -2.93
C ILE A 48 9.71 -13.69 -2.91
N GLY A 49 8.79 -13.70 -3.84
CA GLY A 49 7.76 -14.73 -3.92
C GLY A 49 6.51 -14.42 -3.13
N LYS A 50 6.48 -13.27 -2.44
CA LYS A 50 5.29 -12.88 -1.70
C LYS A 50 4.53 -11.80 -2.45
N PRO A 51 3.22 -11.68 -2.22
CA PRO A 51 2.48 -10.58 -2.85
C PRO A 51 2.96 -9.25 -2.30
N HIS A 52 2.98 -8.23 -3.15
CA HIS A 52 3.46 -6.92 -2.75
C HIS A 52 2.61 -6.35 -1.60
N SER A 53 1.40 -6.85 -1.42
CA SER A 53 0.53 -6.41 -0.34
C SER A 53 1.07 -6.74 1.06
N ILE A 54 2.17 -7.51 1.14
CA ILE A 54 2.79 -7.81 2.41
C ILE A 54 3.20 -6.53 3.15
N ILE A 55 3.48 -5.44 2.41
CA ILE A 55 3.85 -4.17 3.03
C ILE A 55 2.70 -3.17 3.01
N ARG A 56 1.48 -3.62 2.74
CA ARG A 56 0.34 -2.71 2.67
C ARG A 56 -0.10 -2.31 4.07
N HIS A 57 -0.11 -1.02 4.33
CA HIS A 57 -0.53 -0.52 5.64
C HIS A 57 -2.06 -0.40 5.68
N PRO A 58 -2.69 -0.79 6.79
CA PRO A 58 -4.16 -0.70 6.88
C PRO A 58 -4.71 0.72 6.82
N ASP A 59 -3.88 1.74 7.01
CA ASP A 59 -4.34 3.13 6.87
C ASP A 59 -4.54 3.53 5.43
N MET A 60 -4.08 2.73 4.47
CA MET A 60 -4.28 3.07 3.06
C MET A 60 -5.73 2.80 2.68
N PRO A 61 -6.39 3.77 2.04
CA PRO A 61 -7.77 3.55 1.62
C PRO A 61 -7.84 2.59 0.43
N LYS A 62 -8.90 1.83 0.37
CA LYS A 62 -9.09 0.86 -0.72
C LYS A 62 -9.09 1.56 -2.08
N SER A 63 -9.68 2.75 -2.15
CA SER A 63 -9.75 3.48 -3.40
C SER A 63 -8.39 3.81 -4.00
N ALA A 64 -7.36 3.98 -3.16
CA ALA A 64 -6.02 4.25 -3.67
C ALA A 64 -5.48 3.06 -4.46
N PHE A 65 -5.71 1.84 -3.97
CA PHE A 65 -5.25 0.65 -4.67
C PHE A 65 -6.11 0.33 -5.88
N ASP A 66 -7.41 0.61 -5.81
CA ASP A 66 -8.27 0.45 -6.98
C ASP A 66 -7.80 1.35 -8.11
N ASP A 67 -7.45 2.59 -7.79
CA ASP A 67 -6.93 3.53 -8.77
C ASP A 67 -5.58 3.08 -9.33
N LEU A 68 -4.72 2.58 -8.45
CA LEU A 68 -3.41 2.10 -8.86
C LEU A 68 -3.54 0.97 -9.89
N TRP A 69 -4.30 -0.06 -9.56
CA TRP A 69 -4.43 -1.20 -10.47
C TRP A 69 -5.11 -0.82 -11.78
N LYS A 70 -6.12 0.02 -11.70
CA LYS A 70 -6.80 0.48 -12.91
C LYS A 70 -5.83 1.23 -13.83
N THR A 71 -5.00 2.07 -13.24
CA THR A 71 -4.05 2.89 -13.99
C THR A 71 -2.99 2.03 -14.70
N ILE A 72 -2.35 1.11 -13.96
CA ILE A 72 -1.26 0.35 -14.55
C ILE A 72 -1.77 -0.73 -15.50
N LYS A 73 -2.96 -1.26 -15.26
CA LYS A 73 -3.55 -2.22 -16.21
C LYS A 73 -3.94 -1.56 -17.51
N ALA A 74 -4.22 -0.26 -17.49
CA ALA A 74 -4.52 0.50 -18.70
C ALA A 74 -3.27 0.91 -19.46
N GLY A 75 -2.09 0.55 -18.96
CA GLY A 75 -0.83 0.89 -19.62
C GLY A 75 -0.25 2.21 -19.20
N ASN A 76 -0.79 2.84 -18.18
CA ASN A 76 -0.32 4.14 -17.71
C ASN A 76 0.52 4.00 -16.46
N THR A 77 1.25 5.07 -16.13
CA THR A 77 2.06 5.10 -14.92
C THR A 77 1.24 5.69 -13.79
N TRP A 78 1.24 5.00 -12.65
CA TRP A 78 0.56 5.51 -11.47
C TRP A 78 1.58 6.23 -10.58
N LYS A 79 1.19 7.40 -10.08
CA LYS A 79 2.02 8.17 -9.16
C LYS A 79 1.18 8.50 -7.95
N GLY A 80 1.73 8.29 -6.77
CA GLY A 80 0.96 8.58 -5.57
C GLY A 80 1.76 8.38 -4.30
N TYR A 81 1.13 8.75 -3.20
CA TYR A 81 1.76 8.68 -1.89
C TYR A 81 1.28 7.44 -1.18
N VAL A 82 2.20 6.69 -0.59
CA VAL A 82 1.87 5.40 0.00
C VAL A 82 2.47 5.28 1.39
N LYS A 83 1.64 4.84 2.33
CA LYS A 83 2.10 4.49 3.66
C LYS A 83 2.25 2.99 3.69
N ASN A 84 3.43 2.52 4.04
CA ASN A 84 3.74 1.10 4.03
C ASN A 84 3.97 0.58 5.43
N LEU A 85 3.66 -0.71 5.62
CA LEU A 85 3.82 -1.39 6.90
C LEU A 85 5.14 -2.12 6.92
N ARG A 86 5.89 -1.97 8.02
CA ARG A 86 7.13 -2.68 8.22
C ARG A 86 6.89 -4.02 8.89
N LYS A 87 7.87 -4.89 8.85
CA LYS A 87 7.78 -6.19 9.52
C LYS A 87 7.55 -6.02 11.01
N ASP A 88 8.14 -5.00 11.64
CA ASP A 88 7.99 -4.77 13.07
C ASP A 88 6.71 -4.00 13.43
N LYS A 89 5.83 -3.79 12.44
CA LYS A 89 4.55 -3.12 12.59
C LYS A 89 4.66 -1.60 12.66
N GLY A 90 5.84 -1.04 12.55
CA GLY A 90 6.01 0.38 12.31
C GLY A 90 5.68 0.70 10.85
N TYR A 91 6.01 1.89 10.40
CA TYR A 91 5.61 2.29 9.06
C TYR A 91 6.62 3.25 8.43
N TYR A 92 6.46 3.43 7.12
CA TYR A 92 7.23 4.43 6.38
C TYR A 92 6.37 4.95 5.24
N TRP A 93 6.64 6.19 4.84
CA TRP A 93 5.92 6.85 3.75
C TRP A 93 6.82 7.01 2.54
N VAL A 94 6.25 6.87 1.37
CA VAL A 94 6.99 7.05 0.12
C VAL A 94 6.10 7.74 -0.92
N TYR A 95 6.75 8.41 -1.87
CA TYR A 95 6.11 8.83 -3.10
C TYR A 95 6.47 7.77 -4.13
N ALA A 96 5.47 7.11 -4.68
CA ALA A 96 5.68 5.93 -5.52
C ALA A 96 5.35 6.20 -6.97
N GLU A 97 6.14 5.62 -7.87
CA GLU A 97 5.86 5.64 -9.29
C GLU A 97 5.85 4.19 -9.74
N ILE A 98 4.72 3.71 -10.25
CA ILE A 98 4.54 2.31 -10.61
C ILE A 98 4.10 2.22 -12.06
N SER A 99 4.78 1.38 -12.85
CA SER A 99 4.50 1.27 -14.26
C SER A 99 4.77 -0.13 -14.77
N GLY A 100 4.26 -0.43 -15.96
CA GLY A 100 4.53 -1.70 -16.61
C GLY A 100 5.87 -1.73 -17.28
N VAL A 101 6.44 -2.92 -17.41
CA VAL A 101 7.65 -3.15 -18.17
C VAL A 101 7.24 -3.97 -19.39
N TYR A 102 7.60 -3.49 -20.58
CA TYR A 102 7.18 -4.13 -21.81
C TYR A 102 8.38 -4.69 -22.56
N LYS A 103 8.18 -5.85 -23.17
CA LYS A 103 9.19 -6.42 -24.06
C LYS A 103 8.49 -6.74 -25.37
N GLU A 104 8.98 -6.19 -26.45
CA GLU A 104 8.43 -6.38 -27.78
C GLU A 104 6.93 -6.12 -27.80
N GLY A 105 6.51 -5.05 -27.13
CA GLY A 105 5.12 -4.63 -27.08
C GLY A 105 4.24 -5.36 -26.09
N ASN A 106 4.80 -6.36 -25.39
CA ASN A 106 4.01 -7.15 -24.44
C ASN A 106 4.35 -6.78 -23.01
N LEU A 107 3.34 -6.60 -22.18
CA LEU A 107 3.55 -6.33 -20.76
C LEU A 107 4.05 -7.61 -20.09
N VAL A 108 5.20 -7.53 -19.42
CA VAL A 108 5.81 -8.71 -18.81
C VAL A 108 5.96 -8.61 -17.29
N GLU A 109 6.02 -7.42 -16.74
CA GLU A 109 6.13 -7.24 -15.29
C GLU A 109 5.78 -5.81 -14.95
N TYR A 110 5.69 -5.51 -13.64
CA TYR A 110 5.54 -4.15 -13.15
C TYR A 110 6.78 -3.77 -12.36
N LYS A 111 7.11 -2.50 -12.36
CA LYS A 111 8.20 -1.98 -11.55
C LYS A 111 7.70 -0.82 -10.73
N SER A 112 8.32 -0.63 -9.57
CA SER A 112 7.97 0.43 -8.65
C SER A 112 9.24 1.13 -8.21
N ILE A 113 9.22 2.46 -8.29
CA ILE A 113 10.32 3.29 -7.80
C ILE A 113 9.71 4.22 -6.77
N ARG A 114 10.27 4.22 -5.56
CA ARG A 114 9.74 5.02 -4.47
C ARG A 114 10.82 5.89 -3.89
N GLU A 115 10.45 7.11 -3.52
CA GLU A 115 11.39 8.05 -2.95
C GLU A 115 10.81 8.63 -1.68
N PRO A 116 11.65 9.28 -0.85
CA PRO A 116 11.15 9.85 0.42
C PRO A 116 10.20 11.02 0.20
N MET A 117 9.40 11.30 1.22
CA MET A 117 8.47 12.42 1.23
C MET A 117 8.86 13.38 2.33
N THR A 118 8.51 14.65 2.15
CA THR A 118 8.72 15.62 3.22
C THR A 118 7.76 15.33 4.36
N ARG A 119 8.10 15.82 5.56
CA ARG A 119 7.25 15.63 6.71
C ARG A 119 5.89 16.29 6.50
N GLU A 120 5.88 17.48 5.91
CA GLU A 120 4.61 18.19 5.67
C GLU A 120 3.70 17.39 4.77
N LYS A 121 4.26 16.79 3.73
CA LYS A 121 3.46 16.00 2.81
C LYS A 121 2.95 14.72 3.48
N ARG A 122 3.74 14.12 4.36
CA ARG A 122 3.30 12.93 5.09
C ARG A 122 2.09 13.26 5.97
N ILE A 123 2.14 14.38 6.66
CA ILE A 123 1.03 14.80 7.52
C ILE A 123 -0.21 15.08 6.68
N GLU A 124 -0.04 15.79 5.58
CA GLU A 124 -1.14 16.10 4.67
C GLU A 124 -1.81 14.84 4.16
N MET A 125 -1.02 13.87 3.72
CA MET A 125 -1.56 12.66 3.14
C MET A 125 -2.20 11.76 4.19
N GLN A 126 -1.70 11.77 5.43
CA GLN A 126 -2.34 11.02 6.49
C GLN A 126 -3.77 11.52 6.71
N HIS A 127 -3.95 12.84 6.77
CA HIS A 127 -5.29 13.42 6.91
C HIS A 127 -6.18 13.07 5.72
N HIS A 128 -5.65 13.18 4.53
CA HIS A 128 -6.43 12.92 3.33
C HIS A 128 -6.91 11.45 3.30
N TYR A 129 -6.02 10.53 3.64
CA TYR A 129 -6.38 9.11 3.62
C TYR A 129 -7.32 8.75 4.77
N ASP A 130 -7.18 9.41 5.91
CA ASP A 130 -8.12 9.21 7.02
C ASP A 130 -9.53 9.59 6.60
N GLU A 131 -9.67 10.68 5.87
CA GLU A 131 -10.97 11.11 5.38
C GLU A 131 -11.54 10.14 4.36
N LEU A 132 -10.69 9.64 3.47
CA LEU A 132 -11.16 8.69 2.47
C LEU A 132 -11.63 7.39 3.10
N ARG A 133 -10.90 6.87 4.08
CA ARG A 133 -11.31 5.65 4.77
C ARG A 133 -12.64 5.86 5.49
N SER A 134 -12.78 6.99 6.15
CA SER A 134 -14.00 7.31 6.85
C SER A 134 -15.20 7.33 5.91
N SER A 135 -15.01 7.92 4.73
CA SER A 135 -16.03 7.97 3.71
C SER A 135 -16.40 6.58 3.20
N GLU A 136 -15.40 5.74 2.98
CA GLU A 136 -15.62 4.37 2.52
C GLU A 136 -16.39 3.56 3.55
N GLU A 137 -16.06 3.73 4.83
CA GLU A 137 -16.77 3.04 5.89
C GLU A 137 -18.22 3.51 5.98
N ASN A 138 -18.45 4.80 5.87
CA ASN A 138 -19.79 5.33 5.91
C ASN A 138 -20.63 4.81 4.77
N GLN A 139 -20.04 4.71 3.59
CA GLN A 139 -20.76 4.17 2.43
C GLN A 139 -21.13 2.72 2.67
N SER A 140 -20.21 1.96 3.24
CA SER A 140 -20.49 0.56 3.54
C SER A 140 -21.64 0.42 4.51
N ARG A 141 -21.69 1.26 5.53
CA ARG A 141 -22.77 1.21 6.50
C ARG A 141 -24.11 1.54 5.87
N VAL A 142 -24.10 2.54 4.99
CA VAL A 142 -25.33 2.94 4.31
C VAL A 142 -25.89 1.78 3.49
N VAL A 143 -25.00 1.07 2.79
CA VAL A 143 -25.44 -0.07 1.99
C VAL A 143 -26.06 -1.15 2.88
N ILE A 144 -25.46 -1.42 4.02
CA ILE A 144 -26.00 -2.42 4.94
C ILE A 144 -27.38 -2.03 5.44
N TYR A 145 -27.59 -0.77 5.78
CA TYR A 145 -28.87 -0.32 6.30
C TYR A 145 -29.97 -0.33 5.27
N VAL A 146 -29.61 -0.19 3.99
CA VAL A 146 -30.62 -0.20 2.93
C VAL A 146 -31.14 -1.63 2.71
N ASP A 147 -30.33 -2.64 2.99
CA ASP A 147 -30.73 -4.03 2.81
C ASP A 147 -31.60 -4.44 3.99
N ASN A 148 -32.90 -4.48 3.78
CA ASN A 148 -33.82 -4.79 4.83
C ASN A 148 -33.65 -6.17 5.40
N ASP A 149 -33.27 -7.11 4.56
CA ASP A 149 -33.10 -8.47 5.03
C ASP A 149 -31.89 -8.59 5.94
N ALA A 150 -30.99 -7.66 5.83
CA ALA A 150 -29.77 -7.68 6.62
C ALA A 150 -29.94 -6.98 7.95
N LEU A 151 -31.09 -6.43 8.27
CA LEU A 151 -31.26 -5.70 9.53
C LEU A 151 -30.97 -6.57 10.74
N GLU A 152 -31.44 -7.80 10.74
CA GLU A 152 -31.14 -8.69 11.84
C GLU A 152 -29.68 -9.09 11.83
N SER A 153 -29.14 -9.34 10.65
CA SER A 153 -27.73 -9.66 10.53
C SER A 153 -26.87 -8.49 10.95
N LEU A 154 -27.31 -7.28 10.66
CA LEU A 154 -26.58 -6.09 11.02
C LEU A 154 -26.38 -6.00 12.53
N LYS A 155 -27.38 -6.38 13.29
CA LYS A 155 -27.25 -6.37 14.74
C LYS A 155 -26.15 -7.32 15.19
N SER A 156 -25.97 -8.41 14.48
CA SER A 156 -24.89 -9.34 14.79
C SER A 156 -23.54 -8.74 14.50
N PHE A 157 -23.44 -7.97 13.42
CA PHE A 157 -22.17 -7.37 13.06
C PHE A 157 -21.73 -6.33 14.06
N GLU A 158 -22.66 -5.68 14.72
CA GLU A 158 -22.30 -4.60 15.61
C GLU A 158 -21.87 -5.06 16.98
N LYS A 159 -21.89 -6.34 17.25
CA LYS A 159 -21.49 -6.85 18.55
C LYS A 159 -20.03 -7.12 18.71
#